data_67425a1cd3f4dc1d564bf6d4ea0255ee
#
_entry.id   67425a1cd3f4dc1d564bf6d4ea0255ee
#
_cell.length_a   1.000
_cell.length_b   1.000
_cell.length_c   1.000
_cell.angle_alpha   90.00
_cell.angle_beta   90.00
_cell.angle_gamma   90.00
#
_symmetry.space_group_name_H-M   'P 1'
#
loop_
_entity.id
_entity.type
_entity.pdbx_description
1 polymer ?
#
loop_
_entity_poly.entity_id
_entity_poly.type
_entity_poly.pdbx_seq_one_letter_code
_entity_poly.pdbx_strand_id
1 'polypeptide(L)'
;MLPEFLRPNSERARDQQDLPITVVLANPPYSVGQGSQNDNNQNLAYPKLDARIESTYAAQSTAGLKRNLYDSYIRAFRWATDRIGTRGVVCFVSNGSFIDSGSADGLRKTLAEEFSAIWCLNLRGNARTSGEQRQKERGNVFGQGSRTPVAVTLLVKNPDHAGPTTIHYHDIGDYLSREDKLAMMVGFGDLAGVDWQMITPNDHGDWINQRSEIFETFRPLGDKGSGTADAIFSTYSLGVVTARDAWAYNFSRDALLANMERTITAYNAQRERFHAAVRSGAVKATDDAVNGFVDTGPAKVSWTRGLKGDLRKNKPAVFDPEHAVPSMYRPFCKQWLYFDRQWNEMVLLMPSLFPTPEHENRVISLNAADRRKPFGALMVDVVPNLALSDPGQCFPRYRYARIEDDGTNVSMLSTSAAYERHDAISARTLDRYRERYGDRVSTDDVFFYVYGLLHSPEYTSRFAAELGKMIPRIPMAEDFWAFAAAGAVLADWHLGYETVEPWPLDGLPDEGADPKALRVDKLRFGGNARNPDRSTIVVNDHVTLSGIPQDAYRYQVNGRSAIEWILDRYQVKRDPASGIANDPNTWTEDPRYIVGLLARIVRVSLESVAIIEALPALGI
;
A
#
# COMPACT_ATOMS: atom_id res chain seq x y z
N MET A 1 45.43 -1.06 -26.26
CA MET A 1 44.96 -1.49 -27.59
C MET A 1 44.14 -2.77 -27.41
N LEU A 2 42.95 -2.82 -28.01
CA LEU A 2 42.13 -4.05 -28.01
C LEU A 2 42.85 -5.11 -28.85
N PRO A 3 42.84 -6.39 -28.43
CA PRO A 3 43.37 -7.48 -29.23
C PRO A 3 42.75 -7.49 -30.64
N GLU A 4 43.55 -7.81 -31.66
CA GLU A 4 43.18 -7.71 -33.08
C GLU A 4 41.92 -8.52 -33.45
N PHE A 5 41.68 -9.67 -32.77
CA PHE A 5 40.51 -10.52 -32.96
C PHE A 5 39.20 -9.93 -32.44
N LEU A 6 39.23 -8.90 -31.56
CA LEU A 6 38.05 -8.21 -31.05
C LEU A 6 37.68 -6.98 -31.90
N ARG A 7 38.58 -6.54 -32.81
CA ARG A 7 38.38 -5.34 -33.64
C ARG A 7 37.13 -5.44 -34.52
N PRO A 8 36.84 -6.54 -35.25
CA PRO A 8 35.64 -6.63 -36.07
C PRO A 8 34.34 -6.58 -35.28
N ASN A 9 34.31 -7.10 -34.04
CA ASN A 9 33.15 -7.02 -33.18
C ASN A 9 32.94 -5.58 -32.62
N SER A 10 34.04 -4.88 -32.36
CA SER A 10 33.99 -3.50 -31.90
C SER A 10 33.57 -2.53 -33.01
N GLU A 11 34.00 -2.77 -34.24
CA GLU A 11 33.58 -2.01 -35.44
C GLU A 11 32.11 -2.26 -35.71
N ARG A 12 31.65 -3.51 -35.74
CA ARG A 12 30.23 -3.86 -35.90
C ARG A 12 29.36 -3.25 -34.82
N ALA A 13 29.81 -3.19 -33.57
CA ALA A 13 29.09 -2.58 -32.49
C ALA A 13 28.97 -1.05 -32.66
N ARG A 14 30.02 -0.39 -33.19
CA ARG A 14 29.97 1.05 -33.54
C ARG A 14 29.00 1.29 -34.69
N ASP A 15 29.11 0.52 -35.77
CA ASP A 15 28.24 0.61 -36.93
C ASP A 15 26.77 0.47 -36.52
N GLN A 16 26.46 -0.45 -35.60
CA GLN A 16 25.13 -0.61 -35.05
C GLN A 16 24.69 0.58 -34.19
N GLN A 17 25.62 1.23 -33.46
CA GLN A 17 25.30 2.44 -32.69
C GLN A 17 25.02 3.64 -33.59
N ASP A 18 25.71 3.74 -34.69
CA ASP A 18 25.60 4.84 -35.66
C ASP A 18 24.47 4.64 -36.70
N LEU A 19 23.93 3.42 -36.79
CA LEU A 19 22.85 3.11 -37.72
C LEU A 19 21.59 3.93 -37.40
N PRO A 20 21.02 4.68 -38.37
CA PRO A 20 19.77 5.42 -38.15
C PRO A 20 18.61 4.42 -37.97
N ILE A 21 18.06 4.35 -36.74
CA ILE A 21 16.90 3.53 -36.43
C ILE A 21 15.65 4.40 -36.53
N THR A 22 14.71 3.99 -37.36
CA THR A 22 13.44 4.70 -37.56
C THR A 22 12.25 3.97 -36.96
N VAL A 23 12.38 2.68 -36.64
CA VAL A 23 11.32 1.86 -36.05
C VAL A 23 11.89 1.03 -34.89
N VAL A 24 11.24 1.10 -33.73
CA VAL A 24 11.53 0.25 -32.58
C VAL A 24 10.25 -0.48 -32.15
N LEU A 25 10.25 -1.81 -32.24
CA LEU A 25 9.18 -2.68 -31.77
C LEU A 25 9.69 -3.53 -30.63
N ALA A 26 9.02 -3.56 -29.48
CA ALA A 26 9.47 -4.37 -28.35
C ALA A 26 8.35 -4.70 -27.35
N ASN A 27 8.63 -5.74 -26.55
CA ASN A 27 7.93 -6.03 -25.30
C ASN A 27 8.97 -5.96 -24.17
N PRO A 28 9.26 -4.76 -23.64
CA PRO A 28 10.29 -4.58 -22.63
C PRO A 28 9.91 -5.26 -21.30
N PRO A 29 10.88 -5.75 -20.52
CA PRO A 29 10.62 -6.38 -19.23
C PRO A 29 10.05 -5.36 -18.22
N TYR A 30 9.23 -5.84 -17.27
CA TYR A 30 8.64 -5.04 -16.19
C TYR A 30 9.33 -5.41 -14.88
N SER A 31 10.18 -4.54 -14.33
CA SER A 31 10.85 -4.79 -13.06
C SER A 31 11.18 -3.50 -12.34
N VAL A 32 10.59 -3.30 -11.17
CA VAL A 32 10.97 -2.24 -10.22
C VAL A 32 11.57 -2.88 -8.99
N GLY A 33 12.87 -2.66 -8.77
CA GLY A 33 13.52 -2.91 -7.49
C GLY A 33 13.35 -4.33 -6.92
N GLN A 34 13.21 -5.33 -7.77
CA GLN A 34 13.19 -6.72 -7.31
C GLN A 34 14.57 -7.11 -6.83
N GLY A 35 14.69 -7.40 -5.54
CA GLY A 35 15.91 -7.92 -4.93
C GLY A 35 16.03 -9.44 -4.96
N SER A 36 15.40 -10.13 -5.92
CA SER A 36 15.45 -11.59 -6.03
C SER A 36 16.77 -12.02 -6.67
N GLN A 37 17.48 -12.91 -6.02
CA GLN A 37 18.75 -13.44 -6.48
C GLN A 37 18.65 -14.32 -7.75
N ASN A 38 17.43 -14.61 -8.21
CA ASN A 38 17.20 -15.53 -9.32
C ASN A 38 17.14 -14.87 -10.69
N ASP A 39 17.20 -13.54 -10.77
CA ASP A 39 17.16 -12.78 -12.02
C ASP A 39 18.45 -12.00 -12.17
N ASN A 40 19.35 -12.48 -13.01
CA ASN A 40 20.68 -11.90 -13.26
C ASN A 40 20.65 -10.46 -13.82
N ASN A 41 19.48 -9.90 -14.13
CA ASN A 41 19.31 -8.57 -14.70
C ASN A 41 18.65 -7.56 -13.76
N GLN A 42 18.42 -7.92 -12.49
CA GLN A 42 17.75 -7.05 -11.55
C GLN A 42 18.70 -6.03 -10.96
N ASN A 43 18.24 -4.79 -10.92
CA ASN A 43 18.97 -3.64 -10.35
C ASN A 43 20.29 -3.29 -11.05
N LEU A 44 20.47 -3.65 -12.32
CA LEU A 44 21.55 -3.08 -13.10
C LEU A 44 21.38 -1.55 -13.18
N ALA A 45 22.41 -0.83 -12.80
CA ALA A 45 22.46 0.61 -13.02
C ALA A 45 22.80 0.89 -14.48
N TYR A 46 22.06 1.81 -15.08
CA TYR A 46 22.32 2.34 -16.42
C TYR A 46 22.64 3.82 -16.33
N PRO A 47 23.84 4.24 -15.86
CA PRO A 47 24.11 5.62 -15.44
C PRO A 47 23.75 6.67 -16.49
N LYS A 48 24.04 6.42 -17.76
CA LYS A 48 23.71 7.36 -18.86
C LYS A 48 22.20 7.46 -19.09
N LEU A 49 21.49 6.32 -19.10
CA LEU A 49 20.05 6.26 -19.33
C LEU A 49 19.29 6.79 -18.10
N ASP A 50 19.77 6.47 -16.89
CA ASP A 50 19.18 6.96 -15.64
C ASP A 50 19.32 8.49 -15.53
N ALA A 51 20.48 9.07 -15.93
CA ALA A 51 20.66 10.53 -16.03
C ALA A 51 19.71 11.17 -17.08
N ARG A 52 19.41 10.46 -18.18
CA ARG A 52 18.40 10.93 -19.16
C ARG A 52 17.00 10.93 -18.55
N ILE A 53 16.62 9.90 -17.80
CA ILE A 53 15.33 9.87 -17.09
C ILE A 53 15.26 10.98 -16.05
N GLU A 54 16.33 11.22 -15.30
CA GLU A 54 16.40 12.28 -14.30
C GLU A 54 16.17 13.65 -14.93
N SER A 55 16.82 13.93 -16.06
CA SER A 55 16.74 15.23 -16.76
C SER A 55 15.47 15.43 -17.61
N THR A 56 14.65 14.39 -17.78
CA THR A 56 13.39 14.44 -18.56
C THR A 56 12.19 14.06 -17.70
N TYR A 57 11.87 12.79 -17.60
CA TYR A 57 10.68 12.29 -16.90
C TYR A 57 10.65 12.71 -15.42
N ALA A 58 11.76 12.56 -14.70
CA ALA A 58 11.81 12.93 -13.29
C ALA A 58 11.84 14.45 -13.06
N ALA A 59 12.41 15.21 -13.97
CA ALA A 59 12.41 16.68 -13.92
C ALA A 59 11.00 17.26 -14.05
N GLN A 60 10.16 16.69 -14.91
CA GLN A 60 8.78 17.13 -15.12
C GLN A 60 7.77 16.52 -14.15
N SER A 61 8.17 15.53 -13.37
CA SER A 61 7.27 14.86 -12.42
C SER A 61 7.08 15.67 -11.14
N THR A 62 5.82 15.82 -10.73
CA THR A 62 5.40 16.38 -9.44
C THR A 62 5.21 15.31 -8.36
N ALA A 63 5.37 14.02 -8.69
CA ALA A 63 5.19 12.92 -7.76
C ALA A 63 6.24 12.91 -6.64
N GLY A 64 5.81 12.61 -5.41
CA GLY A 64 6.70 12.50 -4.25
C GLY A 64 7.65 11.30 -4.31
N LEU A 65 7.29 10.21 -5.01
CA LEU A 65 8.10 9.01 -5.19
C LEU A 65 8.40 8.78 -6.67
N LYS A 66 9.58 9.22 -7.11
CA LYS A 66 10.03 9.11 -8.51
C LYS A 66 10.70 7.78 -8.86
N ARG A 67 10.84 6.86 -7.89
CA ARG A 67 11.52 5.57 -8.09
C ARG A 67 10.90 4.72 -9.21
N ASN A 68 9.59 4.79 -9.37
CA ASN A 68 8.86 4.04 -10.39
C ASN A 68 9.24 4.45 -11.83
N LEU A 69 9.74 5.67 -12.03
CA LEU A 69 10.23 6.14 -13.33
C LEU A 69 11.48 5.40 -13.84
N TYR A 70 12.15 4.65 -12.95
CA TYR A 70 13.32 3.84 -13.29
C TYR A 70 12.97 2.34 -13.50
N ASP A 71 11.69 2.02 -13.72
CA ASP A 71 11.29 0.68 -14.17
C ASP A 71 11.87 0.38 -15.56
N SER A 72 12.21 -0.88 -15.79
CA SER A 72 12.86 -1.32 -17.03
C SER A 72 12.08 -0.95 -18.29
N TYR A 73 10.73 -1.02 -18.26
CA TYR A 73 9.92 -0.62 -19.41
C TYR A 73 9.94 0.90 -19.65
N ILE A 74 10.01 1.72 -18.60
CA ILE A 74 10.13 3.18 -18.70
C ILE A 74 11.52 3.57 -19.25
N ARG A 75 12.57 2.86 -18.78
CA ARG A 75 13.91 2.97 -19.37
C ARG A 75 13.91 2.63 -20.87
N ALA A 76 13.15 1.60 -21.26
CA ALA A 76 13.01 1.25 -22.67
C ALA A 76 12.33 2.35 -23.50
N PHE A 77 11.29 3.02 -22.97
CA PHE A 77 10.69 4.20 -23.61
C PHE A 77 11.75 5.30 -23.82
N ARG A 78 12.53 5.63 -22.78
CA ARG A 78 13.55 6.68 -22.92
C ARG A 78 14.61 6.31 -23.94
N TRP A 79 15.12 5.07 -23.87
CA TRP A 79 16.10 4.58 -24.82
C TRP A 79 15.60 4.60 -26.26
N ALA A 80 14.39 4.08 -26.50
CA ALA A 80 13.80 4.06 -27.83
C ALA A 80 13.58 5.47 -28.39
N THR A 81 13.07 6.39 -27.57
CA THR A 81 12.84 7.79 -27.93
C THR A 81 14.14 8.50 -28.33
N ASP A 82 15.22 8.29 -27.58
CA ASP A 82 16.54 8.85 -27.92
C ASP A 82 17.12 8.19 -29.18
N ARG A 83 16.85 6.89 -29.37
CA ARG A 83 17.45 6.08 -30.44
C ARG A 83 16.85 6.34 -31.83
N ILE A 84 15.56 6.68 -31.92
CA ILE A 84 14.92 7.02 -33.21
C ILE A 84 15.23 8.45 -33.70
N GLY A 85 15.95 9.25 -32.90
CA GLY A 85 16.30 10.63 -33.25
C GLY A 85 15.07 11.54 -33.42
N THR A 86 15.01 12.27 -34.52
CA THR A 86 13.96 13.28 -34.80
C THR A 86 12.76 12.72 -35.57
N ARG A 87 12.90 11.55 -36.24
CA ARG A 87 11.83 10.94 -37.06
C ARG A 87 11.81 9.43 -36.83
N GLY A 88 10.64 8.91 -36.52
CA GLY A 88 10.50 7.46 -36.34
C GLY A 88 9.27 7.04 -35.55
N VAL A 89 9.18 5.74 -35.34
CA VAL A 89 8.05 5.09 -34.67
C VAL A 89 8.55 4.18 -33.57
N VAL A 90 7.92 4.24 -32.40
CA VAL A 90 8.11 3.29 -31.30
C VAL A 90 6.79 2.59 -31.03
N CYS A 91 6.77 1.25 -31.07
CA CYS A 91 5.58 0.49 -30.71
C CYS A 91 5.94 -0.53 -29.64
N PHE A 92 5.34 -0.37 -28.44
CA PHE A 92 5.60 -1.24 -27.30
C PHE A 92 4.33 -1.93 -26.81
N VAL A 93 4.48 -3.22 -26.50
CA VAL A 93 3.56 -3.91 -25.60
C VAL A 93 4.19 -3.87 -24.21
N SER A 94 3.64 -3.07 -23.31
CA SER A 94 4.30 -2.79 -22.03
C SER A 94 3.33 -2.82 -20.85
N ASN A 95 3.87 -2.60 -19.64
CA ASN A 95 3.06 -2.36 -18.46
C ASN A 95 2.22 -1.09 -18.66
N GLY A 96 0.89 -1.23 -18.65
CA GLY A 96 -0.07 -0.15 -18.85
C GLY A 96 -0.25 0.79 -17.65
N SER A 97 0.40 0.54 -16.51
CA SER A 97 0.22 1.38 -15.31
C SER A 97 0.60 2.86 -15.53
N PHE A 98 1.48 3.16 -16.48
CA PHE A 98 1.89 4.55 -16.77
C PHE A 98 0.76 5.43 -17.29
N ILE A 99 -0.31 4.85 -17.85
CA ILE A 99 -1.43 5.60 -18.44
C ILE A 99 -2.13 6.45 -17.38
N ASP A 100 -2.29 5.93 -16.15
CA ASP A 100 -3.07 6.56 -15.08
C ASP A 100 -2.30 6.78 -13.77
N SER A 101 -1.12 6.17 -13.59
CA SER A 101 -0.36 6.35 -12.35
C SER A 101 0.07 7.80 -12.14
N GLY A 102 -0.12 8.32 -10.92
CA GLY A 102 0.36 9.63 -10.51
C GLY A 102 1.88 9.76 -10.60
N SER A 103 2.62 8.67 -10.33
CA SER A 103 4.09 8.65 -10.41
C SER A 103 4.65 8.67 -11.85
N ALA A 104 3.80 8.51 -12.86
CA ALA A 104 4.20 8.55 -14.28
C ALA A 104 3.82 9.87 -15.00
N ASP A 105 3.42 10.88 -14.25
CA ASP A 105 3.05 12.20 -14.79
C ASP A 105 4.14 12.80 -15.68
N GLY A 106 5.39 12.80 -15.22
CA GLY A 106 6.52 13.32 -15.98
C GLY A 106 6.84 12.52 -17.24
N LEU A 107 6.62 11.20 -17.24
CA LEU A 107 6.71 10.39 -18.46
C LEU A 107 5.66 10.85 -19.49
N ARG A 108 4.38 10.94 -19.07
CA ARG A 108 3.29 11.35 -19.97
C ARG A 108 3.48 12.76 -20.55
N LYS A 109 3.92 13.72 -19.72
CA LYS A 109 4.26 15.08 -20.16
C LYS A 109 5.35 15.07 -21.21
N THR A 110 6.47 14.39 -20.92
CA THR A 110 7.60 14.33 -21.85
C THR A 110 7.22 13.61 -23.15
N LEU A 111 6.43 12.53 -23.10
CA LEU A 111 5.96 11.88 -24.33
C LEU A 111 5.08 12.83 -25.18
N ALA A 112 4.21 13.60 -24.53
CA ALA A 112 3.37 14.60 -25.21
C ALA A 112 4.18 15.79 -25.81
N GLU A 113 5.39 16.07 -25.32
CA GLU A 113 6.28 17.08 -25.87
C GLU A 113 7.15 16.55 -27.04
N GLU A 114 7.56 15.27 -26.95
CA GLU A 114 8.56 14.71 -27.86
C GLU A 114 7.97 14.00 -29.10
N PHE A 115 6.68 13.65 -29.07
CA PHE A 115 6.02 12.93 -30.17
C PHE A 115 4.91 13.76 -30.80
N SER A 116 4.69 13.58 -32.11
CA SER A 116 3.60 14.23 -32.85
C SER A 116 2.26 13.54 -32.68
N ALA A 117 2.26 12.21 -32.46
CA ALA A 117 1.05 11.45 -32.24
C ALA A 117 1.33 10.22 -31.36
N ILE A 118 0.36 9.88 -30.50
CA ILE A 118 0.39 8.75 -29.57
C ILE A 118 -0.92 7.98 -29.70
N TRP A 119 -0.83 6.65 -29.85
CA TRP A 119 -1.97 5.74 -29.74
C TRP A 119 -1.72 4.82 -28.56
N CYS A 120 -2.69 4.70 -27.67
CA CYS A 120 -2.59 3.89 -26.48
C CYS A 120 -3.81 2.97 -26.33
N LEU A 121 -3.64 1.69 -26.62
CA LEU A 121 -4.65 0.65 -26.42
C LEU A 121 -4.44 0.00 -25.07
N ASN A 122 -5.35 0.26 -24.13
CA ASN A 122 -5.33 -0.30 -22.78
C ASN A 122 -6.01 -1.69 -22.78
N LEU A 123 -5.23 -2.75 -22.60
CA LEU A 123 -5.71 -4.12 -22.55
C LEU A 123 -6.07 -4.57 -21.12
N ARG A 124 -5.93 -3.67 -20.12
CA ARG A 124 -6.21 -3.99 -18.72
C ARG A 124 -5.44 -5.22 -18.20
N GLY A 125 -6.01 -6.04 -17.34
CA GLY A 125 -5.39 -7.28 -16.85
C GLY A 125 -4.65 -7.14 -15.54
N ASN A 126 -4.93 -6.10 -14.73
CA ASN A 126 -4.29 -5.86 -13.44
C ASN A 126 -4.74 -6.89 -12.39
N ALA A 127 -3.91 -7.91 -12.18
CA ALA A 127 -4.17 -8.96 -11.19
C ALA A 127 -3.90 -8.54 -9.74
N ARG A 128 -3.45 -7.31 -9.48
CA ARG A 128 -3.13 -6.78 -8.14
C ARG A 128 -4.32 -6.07 -7.49
N THR A 129 -5.40 -5.84 -8.25
CA THR A 129 -6.66 -5.28 -7.75
C THR A 129 -7.45 -6.30 -6.93
N SER A 130 -8.50 -5.86 -6.23
CA SER A 130 -9.38 -6.69 -5.40
C SER A 130 -10.84 -6.35 -5.64
N GLY A 131 -11.74 -7.19 -5.13
CA GLY A 131 -13.19 -6.97 -5.22
C GLY A 131 -13.69 -6.84 -6.66
N GLU A 132 -14.64 -5.95 -6.88
CA GLU A 132 -15.26 -5.68 -8.18
C GLU A 132 -14.21 -5.23 -9.24
N GLN A 133 -13.24 -4.41 -8.85
CA GLN A 133 -12.18 -3.98 -9.77
C GLN A 133 -11.36 -5.18 -10.28
N ARG A 134 -11.17 -6.22 -9.47
CA ARG A 134 -10.50 -7.45 -9.91
C ARG A 134 -11.30 -8.20 -10.97
N GLN A 135 -12.63 -8.14 -10.89
CA GLN A 135 -13.53 -8.75 -11.88
C GLN A 135 -13.49 -7.97 -13.21
N LYS A 136 -13.49 -6.64 -13.14
CA LYS A 136 -13.36 -5.76 -14.32
C LYS A 136 -12.04 -5.97 -15.04
N GLU A 137 -10.96 -6.15 -14.29
CA GLU A 137 -9.58 -6.33 -14.78
C GLU A 137 -9.24 -7.78 -15.21
N ARG A 138 -10.18 -8.72 -15.17
CA ARG A 138 -9.88 -10.13 -15.49
C ARG A 138 -9.29 -10.29 -16.90
N GLY A 139 -8.66 -11.44 -17.16
CA GLY A 139 -8.16 -11.77 -18.50
C GLY A 139 -6.89 -11.05 -18.90
N ASN A 140 -5.76 -11.24 -18.18
CA ASN A 140 -4.48 -10.75 -18.64
C ASN A 140 -4.04 -11.46 -19.94
N VAL A 141 -3.68 -10.70 -20.97
CA VAL A 141 -3.32 -11.23 -22.30
C VAL A 141 -2.10 -12.15 -22.28
N PHE A 142 -1.19 -11.99 -21.33
CA PHE A 142 -0.05 -12.90 -21.10
C PHE A 142 -0.37 -14.08 -20.17
N GLY A 143 -1.64 -14.24 -19.76
CA GLY A 143 -2.06 -15.34 -18.89
C GLY A 143 -1.50 -15.20 -17.47
N GLN A 144 -1.13 -16.34 -16.84
CA GLN A 144 -0.69 -16.36 -15.43
C GLN A 144 0.72 -15.79 -15.22
N GLY A 145 1.48 -15.51 -16.27
CA GLY A 145 2.86 -14.99 -16.20
C GLY A 145 2.95 -13.51 -15.83
N SER A 146 1.87 -12.74 -15.93
CA SER A 146 1.86 -11.31 -15.60
C SER A 146 0.73 -10.95 -14.64
N ARG A 147 1.04 -10.07 -13.69
CA ARG A 147 0.06 -9.51 -12.73
C ARG A 147 -0.18 -8.02 -12.94
N THR A 148 0.50 -7.39 -13.92
CA THR A 148 0.39 -5.97 -14.24
C THR A 148 -0.58 -5.76 -15.41
N PRO A 149 -1.25 -4.59 -15.49
CA PRO A 149 -2.03 -4.25 -16.68
C PRO A 149 -1.11 -4.18 -17.90
N VAL A 150 -1.66 -4.43 -19.07
CA VAL A 150 -0.92 -4.39 -20.33
C VAL A 150 -1.49 -3.32 -21.23
N ALA A 151 -0.61 -2.59 -21.92
CA ALA A 151 -1.00 -1.65 -22.97
C ALA A 151 -0.13 -1.84 -24.22
N VAL A 152 -0.74 -1.61 -25.39
CA VAL A 152 -0.03 -1.41 -26.65
C VAL A 152 0.07 0.08 -26.89
N THR A 153 1.28 0.60 -27.03
CA THR A 153 1.54 2.03 -27.20
C THR A 153 2.31 2.25 -28.50
N LEU A 154 1.74 3.03 -29.41
CA LEU A 154 2.39 3.47 -30.64
C LEU A 154 2.70 4.96 -30.53
N LEU A 155 3.96 5.33 -30.69
CA LEU A 155 4.47 6.69 -30.61
C LEU A 155 5.07 7.07 -31.97
N VAL A 156 4.68 8.21 -32.51
CA VAL A 156 5.17 8.70 -33.81
C VAL A 156 5.87 10.04 -33.64
N LYS A 157 7.13 10.12 -34.05
CA LYS A 157 7.89 11.36 -34.19
C LYS A 157 7.85 11.79 -35.66
N ASN A 158 7.30 12.96 -35.91
CA ASN A 158 7.32 13.59 -37.22
C ASN A 158 7.77 15.05 -37.07
N PRO A 159 8.97 15.43 -37.52
CA PRO A 159 9.46 16.80 -37.40
C PRO A 159 8.68 17.81 -38.24
N ASP A 160 7.92 17.35 -39.24
CA ASP A 160 7.08 18.21 -40.10
C ASP A 160 5.69 18.45 -39.49
N HIS A 161 5.38 17.87 -38.34
CA HIS A 161 4.12 18.08 -37.63
C HIS A 161 4.10 19.47 -37.00
N ALA A 162 3.10 20.26 -37.35
CA ALA A 162 2.85 21.56 -36.73
C ALA A 162 1.64 21.46 -35.81
N GLY A 163 1.84 21.71 -34.53
CA GLY A 163 0.77 21.69 -33.54
C GLY A 163 1.04 20.78 -32.32
N PRO A 164 0.12 20.72 -31.38
CA PRO A 164 0.25 19.87 -30.22
C PRO A 164 0.16 18.39 -30.59
N THR A 165 0.74 17.53 -29.76
CA THR A 165 0.65 16.08 -29.89
C THR A 165 -0.81 15.62 -29.85
N THR A 166 -1.19 14.76 -30.80
CA THR A 166 -2.49 14.08 -30.73
C THR A 166 -2.38 12.80 -29.93
N ILE A 167 -3.27 12.62 -28.96
CA ILE A 167 -3.29 11.42 -28.11
C ILE A 167 -4.60 10.67 -28.32
N HIS A 168 -4.49 9.45 -28.80
CA HIS A 168 -5.59 8.53 -29.07
C HIS A 168 -5.58 7.42 -28.04
N TYR A 169 -6.68 7.23 -27.34
CA TYR A 169 -6.83 6.21 -26.30
C TYR A 169 -8.01 5.30 -26.59
N HIS A 170 -7.83 4.02 -26.36
CA HIS A 170 -8.92 3.06 -26.36
C HIS A 170 -8.77 2.10 -25.18
N ASP A 171 -9.87 1.88 -24.47
CA ASP A 171 -9.98 0.90 -23.39
C ASP A 171 -10.74 -0.32 -23.90
N ILE A 172 -10.14 -1.50 -23.77
CA ILE A 172 -10.72 -2.74 -24.31
C ILE A 172 -12.01 -3.17 -23.62
N GLY A 173 -12.30 -2.65 -22.43
CA GLY A 173 -13.54 -2.89 -21.69
C GLY A 173 -13.42 -3.78 -20.46
N ASP A 174 -14.53 -3.83 -19.68
CA ASP A 174 -14.68 -4.56 -18.41
C ASP A 174 -15.01 -6.04 -18.62
N TYR A 175 -14.66 -6.88 -17.63
CA TYR A 175 -15.08 -8.30 -17.49
C TYR A 175 -14.66 -9.26 -18.60
N LEU A 176 -13.80 -8.86 -19.52
CA LEU A 176 -13.39 -9.66 -20.67
C LEU A 176 -12.40 -10.77 -20.26
N SER A 177 -12.59 -11.96 -20.83
CA SER A 177 -11.58 -13.01 -20.75
C SER A 177 -10.34 -12.68 -21.58
N ARG A 178 -9.27 -13.44 -21.41
CA ARG A 178 -8.09 -13.33 -22.27
C ARG A 178 -8.42 -13.57 -23.74
N GLU A 179 -9.24 -14.58 -23.98
CA GLU A 179 -9.68 -15.03 -25.31
C GLU A 179 -10.51 -13.95 -25.99
N ASP A 180 -11.46 -13.31 -25.27
CA ASP A 180 -12.27 -12.20 -25.78
C ASP A 180 -11.39 -11.02 -26.20
N LYS A 181 -10.42 -10.62 -25.37
CA LYS A 181 -9.49 -9.53 -25.68
C LYS A 181 -8.66 -9.82 -26.94
N LEU A 182 -8.13 -11.05 -27.07
CA LEU A 182 -7.36 -11.43 -28.25
C LEU A 182 -8.23 -11.46 -29.52
N ALA A 183 -9.48 -11.95 -29.41
CA ALA A 183 -10.42 -11.93 -30.52
C ALA A 183 -10.77 -10.49 -30.95
N MET A 184 -11.00 -9.57 -30.01
CA MET A 184 -11.25 -8.16 -30.29
C MET A 184 -10.05 -7.52 -31.02
N MET A 185 -8.82 -7.78 -30.54
CA MET A 185 -7.60 -7.25 -31.20
C MET A 185 -7.48 -7.75 -32.65
N VAL A 186 -7.80 -9.01 -32.90
CA VAL A 186 -7.84 -9.55 -34.28
C VAL A 186 -8.94 -8.86 -35.08
N GLY A 187 -10.11 -8.60 -34.46
CA GLY A 187 -11.24 -7.93 -35.12
C GLY A 187 -10.98 -6.47 -35.49
N PHE A 188 -10.10 -5.77 -34.77
CA PHE A 188 -9.70 -4.40 -35.12
C PHE A 188 -8.95 -4.33 -36.46
N GLY A 189 -8.15 -5.35 -36.77
CA GLY A 189 -7.37 -5.41 -37.99
C GLY A 189 -6.20 -4.41 -38.00
N ASP A 190 -6.48 -3.12 -37.99
CA ASP A 190 -5.50 -2.03 -37.98
C ASP A 190 -5.96 -0.86 -37.08
N LEU A 191 -5.22 0.26 -37.10
CA LEU A 191 -5.54 1.45 -36.29
C LEU A 191 -6.88 2.08 -36.66
N ALA A 192 -7.35 1.97 -37.93
CA ALA A 192 -8.61 2.54 -38.36
C ALA A 192 -9.82 1.75 -37.87
N GLY A 193 -9.64 0.47 -37.54
CA GLY A 193 -10.68 -0.38 -36.97
C GLY A 193 -10.90 -0.21 -35.47
N VAL A 194 -10.11 0.62 -34.77
CA VAL A 194 -10.25 0.90 -33.34
C VAL A 194 -11.01 2.21 -33.14
N ASP A 195 -12.00 2.20 -32.27
CA ASP A 195 -12.74 3.41 -31.87
C ASP A 195 -11.91 4.22 -30.86
N TRP A 196 -11.13 5.19 -31.39
CA TRP A 196 -10.21 5.98 -30.59
C TRP A 196 -10.89 7.20 -29.98
N GLN A 197 -10.75 7.32 -28.67
CA GLN A 197 -11.05 8.56 -27.94
C GLN A 197 -9.85 9.51 -28.03
N MET A 198 -10.08 10.76 -28.47
CA MET A 198 -9.06 11.81 -28.41
C MET A 198 -8.93 12.31 -26.97
N ILE A 199 -7.70 12.37 -26.46
CA ILE A 199 -7.38 12.88 -25.14
C ILE A 199 -6.68 14.23 -25.23
N THR A 200 -7.14 15.18 -24.41
CA THR A 200 -6.40 16.40 -24.09
C THR A 200 -5.92 16.28 -22.64
N PRO A 201 -4.62 16.13 -22.38
CA PRO A 201 -4.10 16.09 -21.02
C PRO A 201 -4.40 17.37 -20.26
N ASN A 202 -4.63 17.26 -18.94
CA ASN A 202 -4.67 18.43 -18.06
C ASN A 202 -3.24 18.90 -17.69
N ASP A 203 -3.11 19.99 -16.93
CA ASP A 203 -1.83 20.59 -16.51
C ASP A 203 -0.98 19.61 -15.65
N HIS A 204 -1.61 18.63 -15.02
CA HIS A 204 -0.92 17.55 -14.29
C HIS A 204 -0.34 16.48 -15.23
N GLY A 205 -0.66 16.49 -16.51
CA GLY A 205 -0.31 15.45 -17.47
C GLY A 205 -1.15 14.18 -17.30
N ASP A 206 -2.35 14.28 -16.73
CA ASP A 206 -3.28 13.15 -16.66
C ASP A 206 -3.94 12.93 -18.01
N TRP A 207 -3.85 11.72 -18.55
CA TRP A 207 -4.52 11.33 -19.80
C TRP A 207 -5.96 10.89 -19.54
N ILE A 208 -6.15 10.01 -18.55
CA ILE A 208 -7.45 9.53 -18.10
C ILE A 208 -7.61 9.77 -16.60
N ASN A 209 -8.84 9.69 -16.10
CA ASN A 209 -9.13 9.96 -14.69
C ASN A 209 -8.47 11.28 -14.27
N GLN A 210 -8.76 12.35 -15.03
CA GLN A 210 -8.14 13.65 -14.83
C GLN A 210 -8.56 14.25 -13.48
N ARG A 211 -7.59 14.83 -12.77
CA ARG A 211 -7.83 15.54 -11.52
C ARG A 211 -8.61 16.82 -11.75
N SER A 212 -9.52 17.13 -10.84
CA SER A 212 -10.36 18.32 -10.88
C SER A 212 -9.67 19.51 -10.20
N GLU A 213 -9.74 20.69 -10.80
CA GLU A 213 -9.17 21.93 -10.25
C GLU A 213 -9.78 22.30 -8.89
N ILE A 214 -11.08 22.04 -8.68
CA ILE A 214 -11.72 22.32 -7.40
C ILE A 214 -11.08 21.54 -6.25
N PHE A 215 -10.57 20.32 -6.50
CA PHE A 215 -9.91 19.53 -5.46
C PHE A 215 -8.64 20.20 -4.95
N GLU A 216 -7.95 20.97 -5.77
CA GLU A 216 -6.73 21.69 -5.38
C GLU A 216 -7.01 22.87 -4.43
N THR A 217 -8.22 23.39 -4.44
CA THR A 217 -8.65 24.44 -3.50
C THR A 217 -8.87 23.91 -2.07
N PHE A 218 -9.01 22.59 -1.92
CA PHE A 218 -9.22 21.97 -0.62
C PHE A 218 -7.90 21.82 0.14
N ARG A 219 -7.99 21.75 1.46
CA ARG A 219 -6.81 21.61 2.33
C ARG A 219 -6.23 20.20 2.26
N PRO A 220 -4.91 20.06 2.05
CA PRO A 220 -4.29 18.74 2.10
C PRO A 220 -4.44 18.15 3.52
N LEU A 221 -4.73 16.85 3.58
CA LEU A 221 -4.79 16.13 4.85
C LEU A 221 -3.43 16.17 5.57
N GLY A 222 -2.35 16.01 4.82
CA GLY A 222 -0.97 16.16 5.28
C GLY A 222 -0.07 16.57 4.14
N ASP A 223 0.99 17.31 4.44
CA ASP A 223 2.01 17.72 3.48
C ASP A 223 3.42 17.49 4.07
N LYS A 224 4.29 16.81 3.32
CA LYS A 224 5.73 16.65 3.63
C LYS A 224 6.62 17.61 2.84
N GLY A 225 6.02 18.43 1.99
CA GLY A 225 6.72 19.43 1.19
C GLY A 225 7.03 20.71 1.96
N SER A 226 7.22 21.79 1.25
CA SER A 226 7.71 23.08 1.75
C SER A 226 6.75 23.86 2.64
N GLY A 227 5.57 23.32 3.00
CA GLY A 227 4.54 24.11 3.66
C GLY A 227 3.56 23.30 4.50
N THR A 228 4.03 22.64 5.58
CA THR A 228 3.13 22.01 6.58
C THR A 228 2.12 23.00 7.18
N ALA A 229 2.30 24.31 7.00
CA ALA A 229 1.46 25.35 7.54
C ALA A 229 -0.01 25.34 7.05
N ASP A 230 -0.26 24.71 5.90
CA ASP A 230 -1.61 24.64 5.31
C ASP A 230 -2.29 23.28 5.42
N ALA A 231 -1.57 22.24 5.84
CA ALA A 231 -2.14 20.90 6.04
C ALA A 231 -2.98 20.82 7.32
N ILE A 232 -3.99 19.94 7.30
CA ILE A 232 -4.83 19.68 8.48
C ILE A 232 -4.00 19.08 9.59
N PHE A 233 -3.25 18.01 9.27
CA PHE A 233 -2.37 17.35 10.21
C PHE A 233 -0.93 17.86 10.07
N SER A 234 -0.35 18.30 11.17
CA SER A 234 1.04 18.74 11.26
C SER A 234 2.03 17.57 11.14
N THR A 235 1.57 16.34 11.35
CA THR A 235 2.37 15.13 11.25
C THR A 235 1.54 13.94 10.78
N TYR A 236 2.16 13.05 10.02
CA TYR A 236 1.60 11.75 9.64
C TYR A 236 2.72 10.77 9.31
N SER A 237 2.42 9.48 9.34
CA SER A 237 3.39 8.41 9.16
C SER A 237 2.82 7.30 8.28
N LEU A 238 3.69 6.43 7.80
CA LEU A 238 3.26 5.10 7.36
C LEU A 238 3.17 4.17 8.57
N GLY A 239 2.43 3.06 8.43
CA GLY A 239 2.42 1.98 9.42
C GLY A 239 3.76 1.24 9.50
N VAL A 240 3.93 0.39 10.51
CA VAL A 240 5.16 -0.39 10.74
C VAL A 240 5.43 -1.36 9.59
N VAL A 241 6.69 -1.42 9.18
CA VAL A 241 7.22 -2.40 8.22
C VAL A 241 8.14 -3.37 8.96
N THR A 242 7.75 -4.61 9.12
CA THR A 242 8.62 -5.61 9.75
C THR A 242 9.60 -6.23 8.76
N ALA A 243 9.18 -6.41 7.50
CA ALA A 243 9.84 -7.21 6.46
C ALA A 243 10.10 -8.67 6.89
N ARG A 244 9.49 -9.09 8.00
CA ARG A 244 9.56 -10.44 8.57
C ARG A 244 8.31 -10.78 9.38
N ASP A 245 7.12 -10.54 8.80
CA ASP A 245 5.83 -10.67 9.50
C ASP A 245 5.69 -12.02 10.22
N ALA A 246 6.11 -13.13 9.60
CA ALA A 246 6.03 -14.47 10.20
C ALA A 246 6.80 -14.59 11.54
N TRP A 247 7.84 -13.79 11.75
CA TRP A 247 8.63 -13.75 12.98
C TRP A 247 8.10 -12.71 13.97
N ALA A 248 7.79 -11.51 13.46
CA ALA A 248 7.49 -10.34 14.28
C ALA A 248 5.99 -10.21 14.65
N TYR A 249 5.11 -11.05 14.07
CA TYR A 249 3.68 -11.09 14.37
C TYR A 249 3.24 -12.50 14.77
N ASN A 250 2.38 -12.59 15.78
CA ASN A 250 1.69 -13.83 16.14
C ASN A 250 0.39 -13.51 16.90
N PHE A 251 -0.61 -14.39 16.81
CA PHE A 251 -1.79 -14.32 17.66
C PHE A 251 -1.47 -14.67 19.12
N SER A 252 -0.52 -15.59 19.37
CA SER A 252 -0.02 -15.92 20.72
C SER A 252 1.14 -15.01 21.11
N ARG A 253 1.03 -14.29 22.23
CA ARG A 253 2.13 -13.51 22.81
C ARG A 253 3.33 -14.40 23.15
N ASP A 254 3.09 -15.55 23.76
CA ASP A 254 4.15 -16.47 24.17
C ASP A 254 4.88 -17.08 22.97
N ALA A 255 4.13 -17.47 21.93
CA ALA A 255 4.73 -17.95 20.68
C ALA A 255 5.53 -16.85 19.97
N LEU A 256 5.06 -15.61 19.98
CA LEU A 256 5.81 -14.47 19.46
C LEU A 256 7.13 -14.29 20.21
N LEU A 257 7.09 -14.24 21.54
CA LEU A 257 8.27 -14.05 22.38
C LEU A 257 9.28 -15.18 22.17
N ALA A 258 8.84 -16.43 22.17
CA ALA A 258 9.71 -17.59 21.93
C ALA A 258 10.36 -17.54 20.53
N ASN A 259 9.63 -17.12 19.49
CA ASN A 259 10.17 -16.95 18.14
C ASN A 259 11.21 -15.83 18.11
N MET A 260 10.93 -14.69 18.76
CA MET A 260 11.85 -13.55 18.78
C MET A 260 13.11 -13.85 19.58
N GLU A 261 13.03 -14.47 20.73
CA GLU A 261 14.19 -14.90 21.50
C GLU A 261 15.10 -15.82 20.71
N ARG A 262 14.52 -16.82 20.03
CA ARG A 262 15.25 -17.74 19.15
C ARG A 262 15.98 -17.02 18.01
N THR A 263 15.33 -16.09 17.30
CA THR A 263 15.96 -15.38 16.19
C THR A 263 16.99 -14.35 16.67
N ILE A 264 16.78 -13.70 17.82
CA ILE A 264 17.73 -12.78 18.45
C ILE A 264 19.01 -13.52 18.86
N THR A 265 18.86 -14.68 19.48
CA THR A 265 19.98 -15.57 19.87
C THR A 265 20.77 -16.00 18.63
N ALA A 266 20.07 -16.43 17.56
CA ALA A 266 20.71 -16.82 16.30
C ALA A 266 21.45 -15.66 15.64
N TYR A 267 20.87 -14.46 15.63
CA TYR A 267 21.51 -13.23 15.12
C TYR A 267 22.79 -12.92 15.90
N ASN A 268 22.74 -12.89 17.22
CA ASN A 268 23.90 -12.58 18.06
C ASN A 268 25.03 -13.60 17.88
N ALA A 269 24.72 -14.90 17.77
CA ALA A 269 25.72 -15.92 17.48
C ALA A 269 26.41 -15.68 16.10
N GLN A 270 25.66 -15.28 15.09
CA GLN A 270 26.24 -14.96 13.79
C GLN A 270 27.06 -13.67 13.81
N ARG A 271 26.60 -12.65 14.56
CA ARG A 271 27.33 -11.41 14.76
C ARG A 271 28.69 -11.67 15.42
N GLU A 272 28.75 -12.47 16.49
CA GLU A 272 29.98 -12.82 17.20
C GLU A 272 30.95 -13.59 16.29
N ARG A 273 30.45 -14.56 15.53
CA ARG A 273 31.26 -15.33 14.55
C ARG A 273 31.84 -14.41 13.47
N PHE A 274 31.03 -13.51 12.91
CA PHE A 274 31.47 -12.56 11.88
C PHE A 274 32.58 -11.65 12.43
N HIS A 275 32.37 -11.05 13.60
CA HIS A 275 33.36 -10.15 14.20
C HIS A 275 34.59 -10.86 14.74
N ALA A 276 34.53 -12.13 15.09
CA ALA A 276 35.71 -12.93 15.35
C ALA A 276 36.56 -13.10 14.08
N ALA A 277 35.93 -13.36 12.92
CA ALA A 277 36.61 -13.46 11.63
C ALA A 277 37.19 -12.09 11.16
N VAL A 278 36.48 -10.99 11.47
CA VAL A 278 37.00 -9.63 11.22
C VAL A 278 38.25 -9.34 12.07
N ARG A 279 38.22 -9.65 13.36
CA ARG A 279 39.35 -9.45 14.28
C ARG A 279 40.59 -10.29 13.92
N SER A 280 40.39 -11.49 13.40
CA SER A 280 41.50 -12.35 12.92
C SER A 280 42.04 -11.93 11.54
N GLY A 281 41.45 -10.93 10.90
CA GLY A 281 41.82 -10.50 9.54
C GLY A 281 41.35 -11.43 8.41
N ALA A 282 40.58 -12.48 8.72
CA ALA A 282 40.07 -13.42 7.72
C ALA A 282 39.00 -12.80 6.80
N VAL A 283 38.28 -11.80 7.30
CA VAL A 283 37.20 -11.11 6.57
C VAL A 283 37.25 -9.62 6.83
N LYS A 284 36.91 -8.79 5.82
CA LYS A 284 36.69 -7.34 5.99
C LYS A 284 35.22 -7.05 6.30
N ALA A 285 34.94 -6.05 7.14
CA ALA A 285 33.57 -5.64 7.49
C ALA A 285 32.89 -4.85 6.37
N THR A 286 32.58 -5.51 5.24
CA THR A 286 31.88 -4.96 4.07
C THR A 286 30.51 -5.60 3.91
N ASP A 287 29.60 -4.97 3.14
CA ASP A 287 28.27 -5.52 2.87
C ASP A 287 28.35 -6.85 2.10
N ASP A 288 29.27 -6.97 1.13
CA ASP A 288 29.48 -8.20 0.38
C ASP A 288 29.98 -9.33 1.28
N ALA A 289 30.89 -9.03 2.22
CA ALA A 289 31.37 -10.01 3.16
C ALA A 289 30.25 -10.51 4.09
N VAL A 290 29.39 -9.61 4.59
CA VAL A 290 28.21 -9.98 5.38
C VAL A 290 27.27 -10.86 4.56
N ASN A 291 26.98 -10.48 3.32
CA ASN A 291 26.09 -11.24 2.44
C ASN A 291 26.58 -12.68 2.19
N GLY A 292 27.91 -12.87 2.06
CA GLY A 292 28.52 -14.19 1.90
C GLY A 292 28.70 -14.99 3.20
N PHE A 293 28.65 -14.33 4.36
CA PHE A 293 28.95 -14.95 5.67
C PHE A 293 27.71 -15.45 6.41
N VAL A 294 26.60 -14.69 6.33
CA VAL A 294 25.40 -14.99 7.12
C VAL A 294 24.72 -16.27 6.65
N ASP A 295 24.24 -17.07 7.62
CA ASP A 295 23.37 -18.20 7.34
C ASP A 295 22.00 -17.67 6.87
N THR A 296 21.69 -17.87 5.60
CA THR A 296 20.43 -17.41 4.98
C THR A 296 19.26 -18.36 5.19
N GLY A 297 19.43 -19.41 6.01
CA GLY A 297 18.36 -20.34 6.35
C GLY A 297 17.17 -19.63 7.01
N PRO A 298 15.98 -19.59 6.38
CA PRO A 298 14.85 -18.76 6.84
C PRO A 298 14.27 -19.24 8.16
N ALA A 299 14.59 -20.45 8.60
CA ALA A 299 14.17 -21.01 9.89
C ALA A 299 14.96 -20.45 11.09
N LYS A 300 16.02 -19.66 10.87
CA LYS A 300 16.84 -19.07 11.94
C LYS A 300 16.69 -17.56 12.02
N VAL A 301 17.01 -16.86 10.94
CA VAL A 301 16.94 -15.39 10.87
C VAL A 301 16.38 -14.97 9.52
N SER A 302 15.33 -14.15 9.53
CA SER A 302 14.86 -13.47 8.32
C SER A 302 15.67 -12.19 8.11
N TRP A 303 16.70 -12.27 7.27
CA TRP A 303 17.61 -11.17 7.02
C TRP A 303 17.00 -10.06 6.17
N THR A 304 17.22 -8.83 6.60
CA THR A 304 16.94 -7.63 5.83
C THR A 304 18.23 -6.83 5.65
N ARG A 305 18.19 -5.81 4.80
CA ARG A 305 19.31 -4.89 4.60
C ARG A 305 19.67 -4.17 5.91
N GLY A 306 18.66 -3.73 6.67
CA GLY A 306 18.86 -3.06 7.96
C GLY A 306 19.59 -3.97 8.95
N LEU A 307 19.08 -5.20 9.14
CA LEU A 307 19.66 -6.15 10.10
C LEU A 307 21.08 -6.61 9.71
N LYS A 308 21.36 -6.78 8.40
CA LYS A 308 22.72 -7.04 7.91
C LYS A 308 23.67 -5.85 8.16
N GLY A 309 23.17 -4.62 7.99
CA GLY A 309 23.90 -3.41 8.33
C GLY A 309 24.24 -3.31 9.82
N ASP A 310 23.32 -3.67 10.70
CA ASP A 310 23.52 -3.73 12.14
C ASP A 310 24.55 -4.81 12.53
N LEU A 311 24.49 -5.99 11.91
CA LEU A 311 25.51 -7.03 12.08
C LEU A 311 26.90 -6.53 11.67
N ARG A 312 27.01 -5.87 10.51
CA ARG A 312 28.29 -5.27 10.04
C ARG A 312 28.86 -4.28 11.04
N LYS A 313 28.01 -3.48 11.67
CA LYS A 313 28.39 -2.47 12.70
C LYS A 313 28.61 -3.08 14.09
N ASN A 314 28.55 -4.39 14.23
CA ASN A 314 28.67 -5.11 15.51
C ASN A 314 27.60 -4.74 16.54
N LYS A 315 26.41 -4.33 16.12
CA LYS A 315 25.33 -3.94 17.02
C LYS A 315 24.69 -5.21 17.63
N PRO A 316 24.74 -5.39 18.95
CA PRO A 316 24.05 -6.52 19.59
C PRO A 316 22.52 -6.32 19.53
N ALA A 317 21.78 -7.41 19.52
CA ALA A 317 20.34 -7.41 19.74
C ALA A 317 20.03 -7.88 21.15
N VAL A 318 19.10 -7.17 21.81
CA VAL A 318 18.64 -7.50 23.15
C VAL A 318 17.19 -7.98 23.07
N PHE A 319 16.91 -9.11 23.71
CA PHE A 319 15.53 -9.57 23.85
C PHE A 319 14.87 -8.85 25.01
N ASP A 320 13.70 -8.26 24.76
CA ASP A 320 12.88 -7.61 25.77
C ASP A 320 11.41 -8.02 25.57
N PRO A 321 10.78 -8.74 26.53
CA PRO A 321 9.38 -9.16 26.41
C PRO A 321 8.38 -8.00 26.39
N GLU A 322 8.76 -6.80 26.88
CA GLU A 322 7.90 -5.61 26.86
C GLU A 322 7.75 -5.01 25.44
N HIS A 323 8.58 -5.41 24.49
CA HIS A 323 8.40 -5.05 23.09
C HIS A 323 7.22 -5.79 22.42
N ALA A 324 6.58 -6.78 23.07
CA ALA A 324 5.37 -7.41 22.56
C ALA A 324 4.14 -6.55 22.87
N VAL A 325 3.63 -5.84 21.83
CA VAL A 325 2.48 -4.93 21.93
C VAL A 325 1.35 -5.36 20.98
N PRO A 326 0.08 -5.06 21.31
CA PRO A 326 -1.01 -5.22 20.37
C PRO A 326 -0.81 -4.34 19.12
N SER A 327 -1.13 -4.86 17.94
CA SER A 327 -1.01 -4.13 16.68
C SER A 327 -2.15 -4.48 15.74
N MET A 328 -2.67 -3.49 15.00
CA MET A 328 -3.64 -3.72 13.95
C MET A 328 -2.93 -4.24 12.70
N TYR A 329 -2.86 -5.57 12.58
CA TYR A 329 -2.15 -6.25 11.50
C TYR A 329 -2.84 -6.08 10.14
N ARG A 330 -4.17 -6.23 10.12
CA ARG A 330 -5.04 -6.03 8.94
C ARG A 330 -6.39 -5.49 9.41
N PRO A 331 -7.27 -5.03 8.54
CA PRO A 331 -8.58 -4.56 8.95
C PRO A 331 -9.29 -5.57 9.86
N PHE A 332 -9.69 -5.14 11.04
CA PHE A 332 -10.38 -5.94 12.06
C PHE A 332 -9.61 -7.20 12.51
N CYS A 333 -8.30 -7.16 12.43
CA CYS A 333 -7.44 -8.26 12.84
C CYS A 333 -6.24 -7.73 13.62
N LYS A 334 -6.32 -7.78 14.93
CA LYS A 334 -5.20 -7.52 15.84
C LYS A 334 -4.33 -8.77 15.99
N GLN A 335 -3.04 -8.55 16.18
CA GLN A 335 -2.05 -9.57 16.58
C GLN A 335 -1.01 -8.93 17.49
N TRP A 336 -0.30 -9.72 18.23
CA TRP A 336 0.90 -9.28 18.95
C TRP A 336 2.02 -8.99 17.96
N LEU A 337 2.64 -7.82 18.11
CA LEU A 337 3.80 -7.35 17.35
C LEU A 337 4.98 -7.22 18.29
N TYR A 338 6.14 -7.75 17.91
CA TYR A 338 7.40 -7.38 18.55
C TYR A 338 7.86 -6.04 18.01
N PHE A 339 7.56 -4.96 18.74
CA PHE A 339 7.75 -3.58 18.31
C PHE A 339 9.12 -3.05 18.76
N ASP A 340 10.12 -3.30 17.94
CA ASP A 340 11.51 -2.90 18.19
C ASP A 340 12.16 -2.34 16.94
N ARG A 341 12.97 -1.30 17.09
CA ARG A 341 13.60 -0.57 15.95
C ARG A 341 14.60 -1.43 15.17
N GLN A 342 15.25 -2.41 15.79
CA GLN A 342 16.20 -3.30 15.12
C GLN A 342 15.48 -4.45 14.40
N TRP A 343 14.36 -4.89 14.94
CA TRP A 343 13.59 -6.03 14.44
C TRP A 343 12.46 -5.65 13.50
N ASN A 344 12.10 -4.38 13.42
CA ASN A 344 11.23 -3.86 12.37
C ASN A 344 12.06 -3.04 11.39
N GLU A 345 11.96 -3.34 10.09
CA GLU A 345 12.76 -2.67 9.06
C GLU A 345 12.53 -1.16 9.05
N MET A 346 11.27 -0.73 9.30
CA MET A 346 10.92 0.67 9.51
C MET A 346 9.84 0.78 10.60
N VAL A 347 10.14 1.48 11.67
CA VAL A 347 9.17 1.89 12.70
C VAL A 347 8.61 3.28 12.42
N LEU A 348 9.33 4.08 11.62
CA LEU A 348 8.97 5.45 11.24
C LEU A 348 8.62 6.32 12.47
N LEU A 349 7.48 7.04 12.43
CA LEU A 349 7.04 7.87 13.56
C LEU A 349 6.18 7.10 14.59
N MET A 350 5.94 5.80 14.41
CA MET A 350 5.09 5.03 15.33
C MET A 350 5.53 5.12 16.80
N PRO A 351 6.83 5.16 17.15
CA PRO A 351 7.24 5.37 18.55
C PRO A 351 6.85 6.75 19.14
N SER A 352 6.57 7.74 18.29
CA SER A 352 6.03 9.04 18.74
C SER A 352 4.51 9.10 18.74
N LEU A 353 3.84 8.12 18.15
CA LEU A 353 2.38 8.00 18.16
C LEU A 353 1.91 7.04 19.25
N PHE A 354 2.67 5.99 19.52
CA PHE A 354 2.42 4.96 20.53
C PHE A 354 3.74 4.68 21.28
N PRO A 355 4.18 5.60 22.17
CA PRO A 355 5.48 5.44 22.86
C PRO A 355 5.50 4.26 23.84
N THR A 356 4.42 4.03 24.56
CA THR A 356 4.21 2.88 25.42
C THR A 356 2.74 2.43 25.34
N PRO A 357 2.38 1.24 25.84
CA PRO A 357 0.99 0.77 25.83
C PRO A 357 -0.02 1.67 26.57
N GLU A 358 0.45 2.47 27.52
CA GLU A 358 -0.38 3.39 28.31
C GLU A 358 -0.71 4.71 27.58
N HIS A 359 -0.02 5.00 26.48
CA HIS A 359 -0.23 6.23 25.72
C HIS A 359 -1.32 6.01 24.66
N GLU A 360 -2.53 6.40 25.02
CA GLU A 360 -3.69 6.31 24.13
C GLU A 360 -3.54 7.21 22.91
N ASN A 361 -3.92 6.71 21.75
CA ASN A 361 -4.04 7.47 20.53
C ASN A 361 -5.15 6.91 19.63
N ARG A 362 -5.64 7.76 18.74
CA ARG A 362 -6.53 7.38 17.64
C ARG A 362 -5.85 7.78 16.33
N VAL A 363 -5.85 6.89 15.37
CA VAL A 363 -5.16 7.10 14.10
C VAL A 363 -6.09 6.75 12.96
N ILE A 364 -6.29 7.68 12.04
CA ILE A 364 -6.96 7.43 10.76
C ILE A 364 -5.93 6.78 9.83
N SER A 365 -6.09 5.50 9.54
CA SER A 365 -5.29 4.79 8.53
C SER A 365 -6.04 4.77 7.21
N LEU A 366 -5.40 5.23 6.14
CA LEU A 366 -5.97 5.25 4.80
C LEU A 366 -4.93 4.84 3.74
N ASN A 367 -5.40 4.50 2.54
CA ASN A 367 -4.52 4.14 1.44
C ASN A 367 -3.61 5.30 1.04
N ALA A 368 -2.34 5.00 0.75
CA ALA A 368 -1.44 5.96 0.12
C ALA A 368 -1.81 6.24 -1.34
N ALA A 369 -1.26 7.30 -1.89
CA ALA A 369 -1.33 7.58 -3.33
C ALA A 369 -0.77 6.42 -4.18
N ASP A 370 -1.17 6.34 -5.45
CA ASP A 370 -0.84 5.22 -6.37
C ASP A 370 -1.28 3.84 -5.83
N ARG A 371 -2.37 3.82 -5.10
CA ARG A 371 -2.91 2.61 -4.47
C ARG A 371 -3.36 1.56 -5.49
N ARG A 372 -3.22 0.30 -5.10
CA ARG A 372 -3.65 -0.86 -5.89
C ARG A 372 -5.06 -1.34 -5.55
N LYS A 373 -5.65 -0.78 -4.50
CA LYS A 373 -6.96 -1.14 -3.97
C LYS A 373 -7.87 0.08 -3.94
N PRO A 374 -9.18 -0.10 -3.94
CA PRO A 374 -10.13 1.01 -3.74
C PRO A 374 -9.78 1.82 -2.50
N PHE A 375 -10.14 3.09 -2.51
CA PHE A 375 -9.95 3.97 -1.35
C PHE A 375 -10.67 3.40 -0.14
N GLY A 376 -10.06 3.53 1.02
CA GLY A 376 -10.62 3.13 2.29
C GLY A 376 -9.90 3.80 3.44
N ALA A 377 -10.64 4.10 4.49
CA ALA A 377 -10.14 4.62 5.75
C ALA A 377 -10.62 3.72 6.89
N LEU A 378 -9.79 3.55 7.91
CA LEU A 378 -10.12 2.82 9.12
C LEU A 378 -9.48 3.49 10.33
N MET A 379 -10.27 3.70 11.40
CA MET A 379 -9.75 4.18 12.67
C MET A 379 -9.10 3.03 13.45
N VAL A 380 -7.95 3.30 14.05
CA VAL A 380 -7.23 2.34 14.90
C VAL A 380 -6.68 3.03 16.14
N ASP A 381 -6.57 2.29 17.24
CA ASP A 381 -6.08 2.73 18.55
C ASP A 381 -4.78 2.04 18.99
N VAL A 382 -4.24 1.18 18.16
CA VAL A 382 -2.99 0.45 18.38
C VAL A 382 -2.06 0.61 17.19
N VAL A 383 -0.79 0.24 17.35
CA VAL A 383 0.23 0.36 16.29
C VAL A 383 -0.24 -0.30 14.98
N PRO A 384 -0.42 0.45 13.88
CA PRO A 384 -0.86 -0.13 12.61
C PRO A 384 0.30 -0.70 11.80
N ASN A 385 0.05 -1.85 11.15
CA ASN A 385 0.95 -2.38 10.11
C ASN A 385 0.84 -1.56 8.82
N LEU A 386 1.92 -1.42 8.06
CA LEU A 386 1.92 -0.75 6.75
C LEU A 386 0.83 -1.29 5.81
N ALA A 387 0.67 -2.61 5.76
CA ALA A 387 -0.28 -3.26 4.87
C ALA A 387 -1.72 -3.31 5.42
N LEU A 388 -2.01 -2.59 6.50
CA LEU A 388 -3.39 -2.36 6.96
C LEU A 388 -4.22 -1.72 5.83
N SER A 389 -3.66 -0.71 5.15
CA SER A 389 -4.31 0.01 4.05
C SER A 389 -3.54 -0.08 2.70
N ASP A 390 -2.48 -0.88 2.60
CA ASP A 390 -1.73 -1.39 1.43
C ASP A 390 -1.27 -0.36 0.36
N PRO A 391 -0.26 0.47 0.60
CA PRO A 391 0.36 0.85 1.88
C PRO A 391 -0.48 1.86 2.63
N GLY A 392 -0.47 1.79 3.97
CA GLY A 392 -1.26 2.67 4.82
C GLY A 392 -0.54 3.94 5.21
N GLN A 393 -1.22 5.08 5.08
CA GLN A 393 -0.83 6.34 5.72
C GLN A 393 -1.68 6.57 6.95
N CYS A 394 -1.04 7.02 8.03
CA CYS A 394 -1.57 7.11 9.37
C CYS A 394 -1.57 8.56 9.83
N PHE A 395 -2.76 9.12 10.08
CA PHE A 395 -3.00 10.48 10.53
C PHE A 395 -3.46 10.41 11.99
N PRO A 396 -2.59 10.77 12.95
CA PRO A 396 -2.88 10.57 14.37
C PRO A 396 -3.70 11.73 14.94
N ARG A 397 -4.45 11.46 16.02
CA ARG A 397 -5.07 12.50 16.83
C ARG A 397 -4.03 13.25 17.66
N TYR A 398 -3.04 12.52 18.20
CA TYR A 398 -1.97 13.04 19.02
C TYR A 398 -0.60 12.61 18.54
N ARG A 399 0.42 13.39 18.87
CA ARG A 399 1.82 12.99 18.88
C ARG A 399 2.40 13.17 20.28
N TYR A 400 3.36 12.35 20.61
CA TYR A 400 4.06 12.38 21.89
C TYR A 400 5.53 12.76 21.67
N ALA A 401 5.97 13.81 22.36
CA ALA A 401 7.36 14.21 22.38
C ALA A 401 8.00 13.72 23.69
N ARG A 402 9.18 13.11 23.59
CA ARG A 402 9.93 12.74 24.79
C ARG A 402 10.40 14.01 25.51
N ILE A 403 10.14 14.10 26.80
CA ILE A 403 10.67 15.17 27.64
C ILE A 403 12.14 14.85 27.86
N GLU A 404 13.04 15.71 27.35
CA GLU A 404 14.47 15.58 27.63
C GLU A 404 14.71 15.96 29.10
N ASP A 405 15.42 15.10 29.82
CA ASP A 405 15.83 15.36 31.20
C ASP A 405 16.91 16.43 31.19
N ASP A 406 16.58 17.65 31.59
CA ASP A 406 17.55 18.76 31.74
C ASP A 406 18.37 18.65 33.03
N GLY A 407 18.33 17.51 33.71
CA GLY A 407 19.15 17.23 34.92
C GLY A 407 18.62 17.89 36.20
N THR A 408 17.45 18.54 36.17
CA THR A 408 16.83 19.15 37.35
C THR A 408 15.53 18.42 37.72
N ASN A 409 15.64 17.51 38.74
CA ASN A 409 14.55 16.90 39.47
C ASN A 409 13.49 16.09 38.69
N VAL A 410 13.84 14.89 38.24
CA VAL A 410 12.84 13.88 37.89
C VAL A 410 12.74 12.83 39.00
N SER A 411 11.58 12.78 39.64
CA SER A 411 11.19 11.68 40.52
C SER A 411 11.21 10.37 39.77
N MET A 412 11.97 9.38 40.25
CA MET A 412 12.11 8.01 39.69
C MET A 412 10.82 7.18 39.65
N LEU A 413 9.63 7.78 39.71
CA LEU A 413 8.40 7.05 40.06
C LEU A 413 7.30 7.03 38.99
N SER A 414 7.50 7.55 37.76
CA SER A 414 6.49 7.29 36.70
C SER A 414 7.05 7.28 35.28
N THR A 415 6.98 6.16 34.61
CA THR A 415 7.29 5.98 33.19
C THR A 415 6.38 6.80 32.26
N SER A 416 5.18 7.20 32.71
CA SER A 416 4.24 8.04 31.95
C SER A 416 4.64 9.52 31.90
N ALA A 417 5.46 10.01 32.83
CA ALA A 417 5.92 11.41 32.88
C ALA A 417 7.02 11.75 31.84
N ALA A 418 7.51 10.77 31.09
CA ALA A 418 8.59 10.96 30.12
C ALA A 418 8.11 11.48 28.73
N TYR A 419 6.80 11.68 28.52
CA TYR A 419 6.26 12.11 27.24
C TYR A 419 5.20 13.22 27.40
N GLU A 420 5.34 14.26 26.58
CA GLU A 420 4.36 15.33 26.45
C GLU A 420 3.44 15.05 25.25
N ARG A 421 2.13 15.15 25.47
CA ARG A 421 1.11 14.96 24.43
C ARG A 421 0.82 16.27 23.71
N HIS A 422 0.90 16.26 22.40
CA HIS A 422 0.57 17.39 21.53
C HIS A 422 -0.52 17.00 20.54
N ASP A 423 -1.39 17.96 20.18
CA ASP A 423 -2.33 17.79 19.08
C ASP A 423 -1.59 17.64 17.75
N ALA A 424 -2.04 16.69 16.93
CA ALA A 424 -1.52 16.54 15.58
C ALA A 424 -2.25 17.42 14.55
N ILE A 425 -3.42 17.96 14.90
CA ILE A 425 -4.13 18.98 14.12
C ILE A 425 -3.52 20.34 14.47
N SER A 426 -3.14 21.13 13.45
CA SER A 426 -2.49 22.41 13.65
C SER A 426 -3.46 23.46 14.24
N ALA A 427 -2.95 24.34 15.10
CA ALA A 427 -3.76 25.46 15.66
C ALA A 427 -4.37 26.32 14.55
N ARG A 428 -3.61 26.61 13.49
CA ARG A 428 -4.10 27.36 12.31
C ARG A 428 -5.28 26.65 11.61
N THR A 429 -5.26 25.32 11.58
CA THR A 429 -6.40 24.55 11.06
C THR A 429 -7.62 24.76 11.95
N LEU A 430 -7.46 24.60 13.27
CA LEU A 430 -8.54 24.77 14.21
C LEU A 430 -9.16 26.18 14.13
N ASP A 431 -8.32 27.24 14.10
CA ASP A 431 -8.77 28.62 13.97
C ASP A 431 -9.65 28.82 12.72
N ARG A 432 -9.22 28.27 11.59
CA ARG A 432 -9.96 28.37 10.32
C ARG A 432 -11.30 27.62 10.33
N TYR A 433 -11.36 26.47 11.01
CA TYR A 433 -12.63 25.77 11.20
C TYR A 433 -13.55 26.54 12.15
N ARG A 434 -13.02 27.19 13.19
CA ARG A 434 -13.76 28.09 14.09
C ARG A 434 -14.30 29.33 13.39
N GLU A 435 -13.51 29.97 12.55
CA GLU A 435 -13.93 31.09 11.71
C GLU A 435 -15.16 30.75 10.86
N ARG A 436 -15.25 29.52 10.35
CA ARG A 436 -16.36 29.11 9.47
C ARG A 436 -17.55 28.53 10.23
N TYR A 437 -17.32 27.73 11.27
CA TYR A 437 -18.37 26.92 11.91
C TYR A 437 -18.65 27.30 13.37
N GLY A 438 -17.96 28.32 13.89
CA GLY A 438 -18.12 28.86 15.21
C GLY A 438 -17.09 28.41 16.24
N ASP A 439 -16.90 29.23 17.29
CA ASP A 439 -15.83 29.08 18.29
C ASP A 439 -15.87 27.78 19.10
N ARG A 440 -17.02 27.09 19.12
CA ARG A 440 -17.19 25.82 19.83
C ARG A 440 -16.48 24.65 19.20
N VAL A 441 -15.97 24.80 17.96
CA VAL A 441 -15.24 23.72 17.26
C VAL A 441 -13.97 23.36 18.04
N SER A 442 -13.85 22.09 18.37
CA SER A 442 -12.66 21.48 18.99
C SER A 442 -11.78 20.75 17.97
N THR A 443 -10.56 20.39 18.38
CA THR A 443 -9.67 19.55 17.55
C THR A 443 -10.25 18.14 17.36
N ASP A 444 -11.02 17.62 18.32
CA ASP A 444 -11.73 16.35 18.17
C ASP A 444 -12.83 16.43 17.11
N ASP A 445 -13.59 17.53 17.08
CA ASP A 445 -14.61 17.73 16.05
C ASP A 445 -14.00 17.75 14.64
N VAL A 446 -12.85 18.43 14.47
CA VAL A 446 -12.14 18.43 13.19
C VAL A 446 -11.61 17.03 12.84
N PHE A 447 -11.08 16.29 13.80
CA PHE A 447 -10.59 14.93 13.60
C PHE A 447 -11.70 13.98 13.13
N PHE A 448 -12.85 14.01 13.79
CA PHE A 448 -14.00 13.21 13.43
C PHE A 448 -14.69 13.69 12.16
N TYR A 449 -14.73 15.01 11.91
CA TYR A 449 -15.18 15.55 10.63
C TYR A 449 -14.40 14.96 9.46
N VAL A 450 -13.06 14.94 9.54
CA VAL A 450 -12.20 14.31 8.53
C VAL A 450 -12.59 12.84 8.36
N TYR A 451 -12.78 12.12 9.46
CA TYR A 451 -13.10 10.69 9.39
C TYR A 451 -14.46 10.43 8.74
N GLY A 452 -15.49 11.18 9.10
CA GLY A 452 -16.83 11.11 8.51
C GLY A 452 -16.81 11.44 7.01
N LEU A 453 -16.11 12.52 6.63
CA LEU A 453 -16.01 12.95 5.25
C LEU A 453 -15.28 11.91 4.36
N LEU A 454 -14.24 11.25 4.86
CA LEU A 454 -13.54 10.19 4.15
C LEU A 454 -14.42 8.94 3.89
N HIS A 455 -15.55 8.81 4.58
CA HIS A 455 -16.55 7.77 4.36
C HIS A 455 -17.72 8.23 3.46
N SER A 456 -17.78 9.52 3.09
CA SER A 456 -18.84 10.02 2.21
C SER A 456 -18.78 9.38 0.82
N PRO A 457 -19.87 8.72 0.36
CA PRO A 457 -19.95 8.18 -0.99
C PRO A 457 -19.83 9.26 -2.07
N GLU A 458 -20.38 10.45 -1.84
CA GLU A 458 -20.24 11.58 -2.75
C GLU A 458 -18.78 12.02 -2.87
N TYR A 459 -18.08 12.20 -1.74
CA TYR A 459 -16.67 12.59 -1.73
C TYR A 459 -15.80 11.54 -2.44
N THR A 460 -15.96 10.28 -2.07
CA THR A 460 -15.11 9.21 -2.59
C THR A 460 -15.37 8.88 -4.06
N SER A 461 -16.59 9.07 -4.57
CA SER A 461 -16.92 8.88 -5.98
C SER A 461 -16.55 10.10 -6.83
N ARG A 462 -16.88 11.31 -6.38
CA ARG A 462 -16.60 12.56 -7.11
C ARG A 462 -15.09 12.79 -7.28
N PHE A 463 -14.29 12.46 -6.26
CA PHE A 463 -12.84 12.66 -6.25
C PHE A 463 -12.04 11.35 -6.34
N ALA A 464 -12.62 10.33 -6.98
CA ALA A 464 -11.98 9.02 -7.12
C ALA A 464 -10.63 9.08 -7.86
N ALA A 465 -10.51 9.97 -8.85
CA ALA A 465 -9.30 10.20 -9.63
C ALA A 465 -8.17 10.75 -8.74
N GLU A 466 -8.46 11.80 -7.97
CA GLU A 466 -7.53 12.45 -7.06
C GLU A 466 -7.10 11.53 -5.92
N LEU A 467 -8.07 10.89 -5.28
CA LEU A 467 -7.84 9.91 -4.23
C LEU A 467 -7.00 8.71 -4.72
N GLY A 468 -6.97 8.45 -6.03
CA GLY A 468 -6.08 7.47 -6.66
C GLY A 468 -4.64 7.92 -6.79
N LYS A 469 -4.39 9.22 -6.89
CA LYS A 469 -3.11 9.81 -7.31
C LYS A 469 -2.39 10.58 -6.22
N MET A 470 -3.11 11.07 -5.19
CA MET A 470 -2.55 11.91 -4.15
C MET A 470 -3.18 11.66 -2.77
N ILE A 471 -2.58 12.25 -1.72
CA ILE A 471 -3.17 12.30 -0.38
C ILE A 471 -4.48 13.08 -0.45
N PRO A 472 -5.54 12.64 0.25
CA PRO A 472 -6.81 13.35 0.30
C PRO A 472 -6.65 14.84 0.64
N ARG A 473 -7.48 15.66 0.03
CA ARG A 473 -7.69 17.06 0.40
C ARG A 473 -9.12 17.20 0.91
N ILE A 474 -9.30 17.92 1.98
CA ILE A 474 -10.55 17.98 2.72
C ILE A 474 -11.25 19.32 2.43
N PRO A 475 -12.41 19.30 1.76
CA PRO A 475 -13.25 20.49 1.63
C PRO A 475 -13.79 20.95 2.97
N MET A 476 -14.31 22.14 3.02
CA MET A 476 -15.10 22.63 4.14
C MET A 476 -16.59 22.50 3.76
N ALA A 477 -17.18 21.32 4.04
CA ALA A 477 -18.57 21.01 3.70
C ALA A 477 -19.56 21.93 4.44
N GLU A 478 -20.74 22.10 3.87
CA GLU A 478 -21.77 22.98 4.45
C GLU A 478 -22.21 22.50 5.85
N ASP A 479 -22.48 21.20 5.98
CA ASP A 479 -22.88 20.61 7.27
C ASP A 479 -21.71 19.92 8.00
N PHE A 480 -20.81 20.71 8.55
CA PHE A 480 -19.68 20.25 9.35
C PHE A 480 -20.08 19.33 10.50
N TRP A 481 -21.14 19.72 11.23
CA TRP A 481 -21.52 19.04 12.47
C TRP A 481 -22.09 17.65 12.21
N ALA A 482 -22.85 17.46 11.13
CA ALA A 482 -23.35 16.15 10.76
C ALA A 482 -22.20 15.19 10.38
N PHE A 483 -21.21 15.67 9.61
CA PHE A 483 -20.02 14.87 9.29
C PHE A 483 -19.18 14.55 10.53
N ALA A 484 -18.99 15.51 11.45
CA ALA A 484 -18.24 15.30 12.68
C ALA A 484 -18.93 14.27 13.60
N ALA A 485 -20.24 14.39 13.78
CA ALA A 485 -21.03 13.45 14.57
C ALA A 485 -21.01 12.04 13.97
N ALA A 486 -21.24 11.91 12.66
CA ALA A 486 -21.17 10.62 11.97
C ALA A 486 -19.77 9.99 12.07
N GLY A 487 -18.72 10.80 11.92
CA GLY A 487 -17.34 10.35 12.06
C GLY A 487 -17.02 9.86 13.47
N ALA A 488 -17.54 10.51 14.51
CA ALA A 488 -17.38 10.05 15.89
C ALA A 488 -18.06 8.68 16.11
N VAL A 489 -19.31 8.53 15.66
CA VAL A 489 -20.05 7.27 15.78
C VAL A 489 -19.39 6.14 14.96
N LEU A 490 -18.93 6.42 13.73
CA LEU A 490 -18.16 5.45 12.95
C LEU A 490 -16.88 5.03 13.65
N ALA A 491 -16.16 5.96 14.27
CA ALA A 491 -14.95 5.66 15.03
C ALA A 491 -15.24 4.72 16.21
N ASP A 492 -16.33 4.95 16.94
CA ASP A 492 -16.72 4.10 18.06
C ASP A 492 -17.06 2.67 17.60
N TRP A 493 -17.77 2.49 16.48
CA TRP A 493 -18.02 1.17 15.88
C TRP A 493 -16.74 0.48 15.43
N HIS A 494 -15.82 1.22 14.80
CA HIS A 494 -14.60 0.65 14.24
C HIS A 494 -13.53 0.36 15.29
N LEU A 495 -13.50 1.09 16.40
CA LEU A 495 -12.60 0.80 17.53
C LEU A 495 -13.18 -0.27 18.44
N GLY A 496 -14.51 -0.21 18.71
CA GLY A 496 -15.21 -1.12 19.60
C GLY A 496 -15.60 -2.48 18.98
N TYR A 497 -15.16 -2.80 17.78
CA TYR A 497 -15.60 -3.98 17.02
C TYR A 497 -15.45 -5.33 17.76
N GLU A 498 -14.58 -5.44 18.76
CA GLU A 498 -14.38 -6.63 19.58
C GLU A 498 -15.36 -6.73 20.77
N THR A 499 -16.02 -5.63 21.14
CA THR A 499 -16.81 -5.53 22.36
C THR A 499 -18.30 -5.17 22.14
N VAL A 500 -18.67 -4.74 20.93
CA VAL A 500 -20.08 -4.43 20.62
C VAL A 500 -20.96 -5.66 20.71
N GLU A 501 -22.26 -5.44 20.91
CA GLU A 501 -23.27 -6.49 20.95
C GLU A 501 -23.29 -7.29 19.62
N PRO A 502 -23.19 -8.61 19.62
CA PRO A 502 -23.23 -9.41 18.42
C PRO A 502 -24.53 -9.28 17.64
N TRP A 503 -24.49 -9.35 16.31
CA TRP A 503 -25.69 -9.54 15.49
C TRP A 503 -26.27 -10.93 15.73
N PRO A 504 -27.61 -11.08 15.87
CA PRO A 504 -28.22 -12.38 16.12
C PRO A 504 -28.17 -13.25 14.86
N LEU A 505 -27.15 -14.09 14.77
CA LEU A 505 -27.00 -15.10 13.72
C LEU A 505 -27.51 -16.45 14.21
N ASP A 506 -28.14 -17.22 13.32
CA ASP A 506 -28.49 -18.60 13.61
C ASP A 506 -27.20 -19.45 13.73
N GLY A 507 -27.18 -20.38 14.67
CA GLY A 507 -26.04 -21.27 14.91
C GLY A 507 -24.92 -20.67 15.76
N LEU A 508 -25.14 -19.49 16.40
CA LEU A 508 -24.22 -18.97 17.42
C LEU A 508 -24.18 -19.93 18.61
N PRO A 509 -22.98 -20.38 19.03
CA PRO A 509 -22.83 -21.30 20.16
C PRO A 509 -23.21 -20.64 21.48
N ASP A 510 -23.86 -21.42 22.35
CA ASP A 510 -24.17 -21.01 23.72
C ASP A 510 -22.90 -20.85 24.59
N GLU A 511 -23.05 -20.22 25.77
CA GLU A 511 -21.92 -20.00 26.70
C GLU A 511 -21.26 -21.29 27.22
N GLY A 512 -22.01 -22.40 27.24
CA GLY A 512 -21.52 -23.71 27.69
C GLY A 512 -21.01 -24.63 26.58
N ALA A 513 -20.84 -24.15 25.36
CA ALA A 513 -20.38 -24.96 24.23
C ALA A 513 -18.96 -25.54 24.47
N ASP A 514 -18.73 -26.77 24.02
CA ASP A 514 -17.42 -27.43 24.12
C ASP A 514 -16.34 -26.58 23.39
N PRO A 515 -15.28 -26.12 24.06
CA PRO A 515 -14.20 -25.36 23.45
C PRO A 515 -13.57 -26.02 22.22
N LYS A 516 -13.52 -27.35 22.19
CA LYS A 516 -12.98 -28.10 21.04
C LYS A 516 -13.88 -28.01 19.81
N ALA A 517 -15.20 -27.92 20.01
CA ALA A 517 -16.15 -27.73 18.92
C ALA A 517 -16.13 -26.32 18.34
N LEU A 518 -15.51 -25.34 19.03
CA LEU A 518 -15.43 -23.94 18.62
C LEU A 518 -14.13 -23.60 17.87
N ARG A 519 -13.20 -24.55 17.80
CA ARG A 519 -11.90 -24.31 17.17
C ARG A 519 -12.04 -23.94 15.70
N VAL A 520 -11.37 -22.87 15.29
CA VAL A 520 -11.34 -22.34 13.93
C VAL A 520 -10.02 -22.70 13.26
N ASP A 521 -10.05 -23.64 12.30
CA ASP A 521 -8.88 -23.89 11.45
C ASP A 521 -8.96 -23.06 10.18
N LYS A 522 -10.12 -22.95 9.55
CA LYS A 522 -10.35 -22.16 8.36
C LYS A 522 -11.82 -21.82 8.16
N LEU A 523 -12.12 -20.54 8.16
CA LEU A 523 -13.45 -20.01 7.84
C LEU A 523 -13.73 -20.07 6.31
N ARG A 524 -14.98 -20.36 5.92
CA ARG A 524 -15.41 -20.38 4.52
C ARG A 524 -16.88 -20.02 4.39
N PHE A 525 -17.27 -19.48 3.24
CA PHE A 525 -18.68 -19.33 2.89
C PHE A 525 -19.33 -20.70 2.72
N GLY A 526 -20.64 -20.76 2.92
CA GLY A 526 -21.46 -21.90 2.55
C GLY A 526 -21.45 -22.14 1.04
N GLY A 527 -22.12 -23.20 0.58
CA GLY A 527 -22.15 -23.56 -0.85
C GLY A 527 -20.80 -24.11 -1.34
N ASN A 528 -20.42 -23.75 -2.56
CA ASN A 528 -19.18 -24.21 -3.17
C ASN A 528 -18.36 -23.04 -3.75
N ALA A 529 -17.10 -23.29 -4.13
CA ALA A 529 -16.18 -22.26 -4.60
C ALA A 529 -16.64 -21.51 -5.86
N ARG A 530 -17.50 -22.10 -6.70
CA ARG A 530 -18.05 -21.45 -7.91
C ARG A 530 -19.32 -20.64 -7.62
N ASN A 531 -20.06 -21.04 -6.59
CA ASN A 531 -21.29 -20.38 -6.15
C ASN A 531 -21.30 -20.34 -4.60
N PRO A 532 -20.57 -19.41 -3.99
CA PRO A 532 -20.52 -19.26 -2.53
C PRO A 532 -21.85 -18.71 -2.01
N ASP A 533 -22.40 -19.36 -1.00
CA ASP A 533 -23.53 -18.83 -0.23
C ASP A 533 -23.00 -17.84 0.82
N ARG A 534 -23.22 -16.55 0.56
CA ARG A 534 -22.78 -15.48 1.44
C ARG A 534 -23.68 -15.26 2.67
N SER A 535 -24.86 -15.86 2.69
CA SER A 535 -25.73 -15.82 3.86
C SER A 535 -25.24 -16.74 4.98
N THR A 536 -24.25 -17.60 4.68
CA THR A 536 -23.78 -18.67 5.54
C THR A 536 -22.26 -18.67 5.64
N ILE A 537 -21.72 -18.84 6.86
CA ILE A 537 -20.29 -19.08 7.12
C ILE A 537 -20.13 -20.40 7.85
N VAL A 538 -19.38 -21.31 7.25
CA VAL A 538 -18.95 -22.56 7.86
C VAL A 538 -17.67 -22.31 8.65
N VAL A 539 -17.76 -22.47 9.97
CA VAL A 539 -16.63 -22.31 10.91
C VAL A 539 -15.80 -23.58 10.93
N ASN A 540 -16.47 -24.72 11.14
CA ASN A 540 -15.91 -26.07 11.14
C ASN A 540 -17.03 -27.09 10.91
N ASP A 541 -16.80 -28.38 11.19
CA ASP A 541 -17.79 -29.45 10.99
C ASP A 541 -18.94 -29.42 12.03
N HIS A 542 -18.80 -28.65 13.12
CA HIS A 542 -19.78 -28.55 14.21
C HIS A 542 -20.54 -27.24 14.22
N VAL A 543 -19.93 -26.15 13.74
CA VAL A 543 -20.48 -24.79 13.81
C VAL A 543 -20.61 -24.19 12.43
N THR A 544 -21.84 -23.81 12.10
CA THR A 544 -22.19 -23.05 10.89
C THR A 544 -23.08 -21.89 11.29
N LEU A 545 -22.70 -20.69 10.91
CA LEU A 545 -23.48 -19.48 11.14
C LEU A 545 -24.30 -19.17 9.90
N SER A 546 -25.58 -18.83 10.06
CA SER A 546 -26.47 -18.44 8.96
C SER A 546 -27.29 -17.19 9.31
N GLY A 547 -28.01 -16.66 8.32
CA GLY A 547 -28.79 -15.43 8.48
C GLY A 547 -27.98 -14.15 8.34
N ILE A 548 -26.81 -14.18 7.67
CA ILE A 548 -26.01 -12.98 7.43
C ILE A 548 -26.71 -12.10 6.38
N PRO A 549 -27.11 -10.87 6.74
CA PRO A 549 -27.74 -9.95 5.79
C PRO A 549 -26.79 -9.57 4.65
N GLN A 550 -27.33 -9.50 3.42
CA GLN A 550 -26.55 -9.11 2.24
C GLN A 550 -25.94 -7.70 2.39
N ASP A 551 -26.62 -6.79 3.04
CA ASP A 551 -26.16 -5.41 3.28
C ASP A 551 -24.89 -5.35 4.15
N ALA A 552 -24.61 -6.35 4.98
CA ALA A 552 -23.36 -6.42 5.76
C ALA A 552 -22.10 -6.50 4.88
N TYR A 553 -22.22 -6.88 3.61
CA TYR A 553 -21.11 -6.93 2.64
C TYR A 553 -20.85 -5.59 1.94
N ARG A 554 -21.73 -4.61 2.12
CA ARG A 554 -21.61 -3.29 1.49
C ARG A 554 -20.56 -2.42 2.20
N TYR A 555 -20.36 -2.62 3.50
CA TYR A 555 -19.24 -1.96 4.18
C TYR A 555 -17.92 -2.61 3.79
N GLN A 556 -17.05 -1.84 3.13
CA GLN A 556 -15.79 -2.32 2.60
C GLN A 556 -14.61 -1.45 3.06
N VAL A 557 -13.50 -2.13 3.38
CA VAL A 557 -12.20 -1.51 3.63
C VAL A 557 -11.22 -2.06 2.60
N ASN A 558 -10.61 -1.16 1.82
CA ASN A 558 -9.68 -1.53 0.74
C ASN A 558 -10.29 -2.50 -0.30
N GLY A 559 -11.56 -2.30 -0.65
CA GLY A 559 -12.28 -3.10 -1.65
C GLY A 559 -12.61 -4.54 -1.24
N ARG A 560 -12.67 -4.80 0.07
CA ARG A 560 -13.08 -6.07 0.65
C ARG A 560 -13.99 -5.80 1.85
N SER A 561 -15.09 -6.56 1.98
CA SER A 561 -15.96 -6.41 3.14
C SER A 561 -15.25 -6.77 4.45
N ALA A 562 -15.73 -6.21 5.58
CA ALA A 562 -15.18 -6.53 6.89
C ALA A 562 -15.27 -8.03 7.20
N ILE A 563 -16.37 -8.68 6.82
CA ILE A 563 -16.56 -10.12 6.95
C ILE A 563 -15.50 -10.90 6.17
N GLU A 564 -15.25 -10.54 4.91
CA GLU A 564 -14.21 -11.20 4.09
C GLU A 564 -12.79 -11.01 4.66
N TRP A 565 -12.53 -9.90 5.38
CA TRP A 565 -11.28 -9.72 6.12
C TRP A 565 -11.14 -10.74 7.25
N ILE A 566 -12.20 -11.00 8.02
CA ILE A 566 -12.19 -12.01 9.08
C ILE A 566 -11.96 -13.40 8.50
N LEU A 567 -12.68 -13.77 7.43
CA LEU A 567 -12.54 -15.08 6.77
C LEU A 567 -11.10 -15.33 6.28
N ASP A 568 -10.43 -14.30 5.79
CA ASP A 568 -9.06 -14.42 5.28
C ASP A 568 -8.00 -14.43 6.39
N ARG A 569 -8.24 -13.75 7.51
CA ARG A 569 -7.21 -13.55 8.54
C ARG A 569 -7.29 -14.55 9.69
N TYR A 570 -8.49 -14.91 10.12
CA TYR A 570 -8.70 -15.83 11.23
C TYR A 570 -8.69 -17.29 10.76
N GLN A 571 -7.51 -17.76 10.39
CA GLN A 571 -7.26 -19.15 10.01
C GLN A 571 -5.87 -19.58 10.47
N VAL A 572 -5.73 -20.85 10.85
CA VAL A 572 -4.43 -21.42 11.23
C VAL A 572 -3.51 -21.43 10.02
N LYS A 573 -2.34 -20.83 10.15
CA LYS A 573 -1.32 -20.77 9.12
C LYS A 573 0.03 -21.23 9.64
N ARG A 574 0.78 -21.91 8.79
CA ARG A 574 2.19 -22.20 9.02
C ARG A 574 3.01 -21.55 7.89
N ASP A 575 3.97 -20.72 8.26
CA ASP A 575 4.88 -20.14 7.28
C ASP A 575 5.82 -21.21 6.73
N PRO A 576 5.83 -21.46 5.40
CA PRO A 576 6.62 -22.55 4.83
C PRO A 576 8.14 -22.33 4.98
N ALA A 577 8.58 -21.07 5.05
CA ALA A 577 10.01 -20.74 5.10
C ALA A 577 10.58 -20.88 6.52
N SER A 578 9.89 -20.34 7.53
CA SER A 578 10.35 -20.37 8.92
C SER A 578 9.82 -21.56 9.70
N GLY A 579 8.74 -22.20 9.23
CA GLY A 579 8.01 -23.24 9.95
C GLY A 579 7.16 -22.72 11.13
N ILE A 580 7.08 -21.39 11.32
CA ILE A 580 6.33 -20.76 12.41
C ILE A 580 4.84 -20.94 12.17
N ALA A 581 4.14 -21.42 13.21
CA ALA A 581 2.69 -21.49 13.24
C ALA A 581 2.10 -20.19 13.80
N ASN A 582 0.99 -19.74 13.20
CA ASN A 582 0.19 -18.63 13.68
C ASN A 582 -1.26 -19.08 13.77
N ASP A 583 -1.76 -19.21 15.00
CA ASP A 583 -3.05 -19.81 15.32
C ASP A 583 -3.97 -18.75 15.95
N PRO A 584 -5.05 -18.32 15.27
CA PRO A 584 -5.94 -17.27 15.78
C PRO A 584 -6.73 -17.68 17.03
N ASN A 585 -6.84 -18.99 17.30
CA ASN A 585 -7.49 -19.49 18.52
C ASN A 585 -6.69 -19.19 19.81
N THR A 586 -5.46 -18.69 19.68
CA THR A 586 -4.59 -18.33 20.81
C THR A 586 -4.57 -16.83 21.12
N TRP A 587 -5.37 -16.02 20.43
CA TRP A 587 -5.45 -14.57 20.65
C TRP A 587 -6.00 -14.22 22.04
N THR A 588 -7.03 -14.93 22.45
CA THR A 588 -7.66 -14.80 23.77
C THR A 588 -7.88 -16.17 24.39
N GLU A 589 -8.19 -16.21 25.69
CA GLU A 589 -8.59 -17.43 26.38
C GLU A 589 -10.06 -17.84 26.11
N ASP A 590 -10.86 -16.92 25.56
CA ASP A 590 -12.27 -17.20 25.20
C ASP A 590 -12.34 -18.00 23.88
N PRO A 591 -12.75 -19.29 23.92
CA PRO A 591 -12.86 -20.13 22.73
C PRO A 591 -13.96 -19.64 21.76
N ARG A 592 -14.91 -18.81 22.22
CA ARG A 592 -15.99 -18.22 21.42
C ARG A 592 -15.56 -16.96 20.67
N TYR A 593 -14.36 -16.44 20.95
CA TYR A 593 -13.92 -15.13 20.46
C TYR A 593 -14.11 -14.97 18.94
N ILE A 594 -13.63 -15.91 18.13
CA ILE A 594 -13.67 -15.78 16.64
C ILE A 594 -15.11 -15.86 16.12
N VAL A 595 -15.91 -16.74 16.69
CA VAL A 595 -17.34 -16.91 16.31
C VAL A 595 -18.13 -15.67 16.71
N GLY A 596 -17.91 -15.18 17.94
CA GLY A 596 -18.52 -13.93 18.42
C GLY A 596 -18.05 -12.72 17.62
N LEU A 597 -16.77 -12.67 17.23
CA LEU A 597 -16.23 -11.61 16.38
C LEU A 597 -16.93 -11.55 15.01
N LEU A 598 -17.20 -12.69 14.38
CA LEU A 598 -17.96 -12.73 13.12
C LEU A 598 -19.33 -12.04 13.27
N ALA A 599 -20.06 -12.37 14.31
CA ALA A 599 -21.38 -11.76 14.56
C ALA A 599 -21.27 -10.25 14.90
N ARG A 600 -20.25 -9.85 15.62
CA ARG A 600 -19.95 -8.42 15.90
C ARG A 600 -19.60 -7.67 14.62
N ILE A 601 -18.80 -8.24 13.74
CA ILE A 601 -18.44 -7.63 12.45
C ILE A 601 -19.63 -7.50 11.52
N VAL A 602 -20.61 -8.42 11.56
CA VAL A 602 -21.88 -8.24 10.84
C VAL A 602 -22.61 -7.01 11.36
N ARG A 603 -22.72 -6.82 12.68
CA ARG A 603 -23.35 -5.61 13.27
C ARG A 603 -22.57 -4.36 12.89
N VAL A 604 -21.27 -4.31 13.11
CA VAL A 604 -20.42 -3.16 12.75
C VAL A 604 -20.60 -2.79 11.27
N SER A 605 -20.69 -3.77 10.39
CA SER A 605 -20.89 -3.54 8.96
C SER A 605 -22.24 -2.88 8.66
N LEU A 606 -23.32 -3.39 9.27
CA LEU A 606 -24.67 -2.86 9.06
C LEU A 606 -24.82 -1.43 9.61
N GLU A 607 -24.33 -1.20 10.81
CA GLU A 607 -24.36 0.14 11.44
C GLU A 607 -23.50 1.14 10.66
N SER A 608 -22.31 0.71 10.18
CA SER A 608 -21.47 1.56 9.34
C SER A 608 -22.17 1.92 8.03
N VAL A 609 -22.83 0.97 7.36
CA VAL A 609 -23.62 1.25 6.15
C VAL A 609 -24.73 2.25 6.44
N ALA A 610 -25.48 2.06 7.51
CA ALA A 610 -26.59 2.97 7.86
C ALA A 610 -26.09 4.41 8.12
N ILE A 611 -24.97 4.57 8.84
CA ILE A 611 -24.38 5.88 9.11
C ILE A 611 -23.87 6.53 7.81
N ILE A 612 -23.18 5.76 6.95
CA ILE A 612 -22.64 6.24 5.68
C ILE A 612 -23.74 6.70 4.73
N GLU A 613 -24.86 5.97 4.67
CA GLU A 613 -26.03 6.34 3.85
C GLU A 613 -26.77 7.57 4.37
N ALA A 614 -26.69 7.83 5.66
CA ALA A 614 -27.29 9.00 6.30
C ALA A 614 -26.41 10.27 6.22
N LEU A 615 -25.18 10.17 5.68
CA LEU A 615 -24.31 11.34 5.55
C LEU A 615 -24.95 12.40 4.64
N PRO A 616 -24.82 13.70 4.99
CA PRO A 616 -25.36 14.78 4.16
C PRO A 616 -24.57 14.93 2.85
N ALA A 617 -25.13 15.67 1.90
CA ALA A 617 -24.41 16.14 0.73
C ALA A 617 -23.24 17.05 1.13
N LEU A 618 -22.18 17.06 0.31
CA LEU A 618 -20.98 17.87 0.61
C LEU A 618 -21.26 19.38 0.65
N GLY A 619 -22.17 19.88 -0.18
CA GLY A 619 -22.47 21.30 -0.27
C GLY A 619 -21.24 22.17 -0.61
N ILE A 620 -20.45 21.75 -1.64
CA ILE A 620 -19.19 22.41 -2.06
C ILE A 620 -19.21 22.83 -3.52
#